data_57fecad48f734c7228746706aa93d324
#
_entry.id   57fecad48f734c7228746706aa93d324
#
_cell.length_a   1.000
_cell.length_b   1.000
_cell.length_c   1.000
_cell.angle_alpha   90.00
_cell.angle_beta   90.00
_cell.angle_gamma   90.00
#
_symmetry.space_group_name_H-M   'P 1'
#
loop_
_entity.id
_entity.type
_entity.pdbx_description
1 polymer ?
#
loop_
_entity_poly.entity_id
_entity_poly.type
_entity_poly.pdbx_seq_one_letter_code
_entity_poly.pdbx_strand_id
1 'polypeptide(L)'
;MSVLRERIDAFVLEADRLSAEYFKANGYTFSLPPLHRANFSEKWAKVVVLEDRGAGSRVATSVYAFIALKDNVTRTLGVVKAGDIHKAASFSAPAKVSRGSVFSADFDNALTPNGIVYR
;
A
#
# COMPACT_ATOMS: atom_id res chain seq x y z
N MET A 1 -18.65 0.87 -10.61
CA MET A 1 -17.36 0.90 -9.91
C MET A 1 -17.59 1.23 -8.46
N SER A 2 -16.92 0.58 -7.55
CA SER A 2 -17.15 0.81 -6.13
C SER A 2 -16.34 1.98 -5.60
N VAL A 3 -16.86 2.63 -4.55
CA VAL A 3 -16.14 3.70 -3.86
C VAL A 3 -14.82 3.17 -3.27
N LEU A 4 -14.84 1.95 -2.75
CA LEU A 4 -13.63 1.32 -2.21
C LEU A 4 -12.53 1.22 -3.27
N ARG A 5 -12.87 0.82 -4.50
CA ARG A 5 -11.90 0.72 -5.59
C ARG A 5 -11.28 2.07 -5.91
N GLU A 6 -12.09 3.12 -5.93
CA GLU A 6 -11.61 4.48 -6.16
C GLU A 6 -10.68 4.94 -5.06
N ARG A 7 -11.00 4.60 -3.80
CA ARG A 7 -10.15 4.97 -2.67
C ARG A 7 -8.83 4.21 -2.69
N ILE A 8 -8.84 2.95 -3.12
CA ILE A 8 -7.60 2.16 -3.27
C ILE A 8 -6.74 2.76 -4.38
N ASP A 9 -7.33 3.18 -5.49
CA ASP A 9 -6.60 3.85 -6.56
C ASP A 9 -5.96 5.14 -6.06
N ALA A 10 -6.67 5.93 -5.26
CA ALA A 10 -6.13 7.14 -4.64
C ALA A 10 -4.97 6.82 -3.69
N PHE A 11 -5.07 5.72 -2.95
CA PHE A 11 -4.01 5.25 -2.06
C PHE A 11 -2.74 4.93 -2.86
N VAL A 12 -2.89 4.20 -3.96
CA VAL A 12 -1.75 3.84 -4.82
C VAL A 12 -1.07 5.09 -5.40
N LEU A 13 -1.88 6.04 -5.87
CA LEU A 13 -1.35 7.30 -6.42
C LEU A 13 -0.59 8.10 -5.37
N GLU A 14 -1.08 8.14 -4.14
CA GLU A 14 -0.40 8.84 -3.06
C GLU A 14 0.93 8.17 -2.69
N ALA A 15 0.96 6.83 -2.66
CA ALA A 15 2.20 6.09 -2.44
C ALA A 15 3.22 6.40 -3.54
N ASP A 16 2.79 6.44 -4.81
CA ASP A 16 3.65 6.79 -5.93
C ASP A 16 4.19 8.22 -5.78
N ARG A 17 3.34 9.16 -5.38
CA ARG A 17 3.73 10.56 -5.18
C ARG A 17 4.81 10.69 -4.11
N LEU A 18 4.62 10.00 -2.98
CA LEU A 18 5.59 10.05 -1.88
C LEU A 18 6.94 9.46 -2.29
N SER A 19 6.93 8.37 -3.05
CA SER A 19 8.17 7.77 -3.57
C SER A 19 8.89 8.72 -4.51
N ALA A 20 8.17 9.40 -5.39
CA ALA A 20 8.76 10.35 -6.34
C ALA A 20 9.39 11.53 -5.60
N GLU A 21 8.70 12.07 -4.59
CA GLU A 21 9.23 13.17 -3.79
C GLU A 21 10.48 12.75 -3.01
N TYR A 22 10.48 11.55 -2.46
CA TYR A 22 11.62 11.02 -1.71
C TYR A 22 12.86 10.89 -2.61
N PHE A 23 12.69 10.34 -3.82
CA PHE A 23 13.78 10.22 -4.79
C PHE A 23 14.34 11.57 -5.19
N LYS A 24 13.46 12.53 -5.45
CA LYS A 24 13.86 13.89 -5.79
C LYS A 24 14.63 14.56 -4.66
N ALA A 25 14.12 14.44 -3.43
CA ALA A 25 14.73 15.06 -2.24
C ALA A 25 16.12 14.48 -1.94
N ASN A 26 16.36 13.20 -2.28
CA ASN A 26 17.61 12.52 -2.03
C ASN A 26 18.57 12.54 -3.23
N GLY A 27 18.18 13.19 -4.32
CA GLY A 27 19.03 13.34 -5.50
C GLY A 27 19.33 12.06 -6.25
N TYR A 28 18.46 11.06 -6.15
CA TYR A 28 18.63 9.81 -6.89
C TYR A 28 18.41 10.05 -8.39
N THR A 29 19.42 9.71 -9.20
CA THR A 29 19.37 9.93 -10.64
C THR A 29 19.63 8.66 -11.44
N PHE A 30 20.00 7.55 -10.80
CA PHE A 30 20.38 6.32 -11.49
C PHE A 30 19.18 5.45 -11.85
N SER A 31 18.10 5.59 -11.12
CA SER A 31 16.91 4.76 -11.30
C SER A 31 15.65 5.59 -11.16
N LEU A 32 14.54 5.05 -11.63
CA LEU A 32 13.23 5.67 -11.49
C LEU A 32 12.68 5.38 -10.09
N PRO A 33 11.87 6.29 -9.53
CA PRO A 33 11.24 6.00 -8.24
C PRO A 33 10.34 4.78 -8.34
N PRO A 34 10.20 4.02 -7.25
CA PRO A 34 9.28 2.88 -7.24
C PRO A 34 7.85 3.30 -7.53
N LEU A 35 7.12 2.43 -8.20
CA LEU A 35 5.67 2.54 -8.37
C LEU A 35 5.00 1.49 -7.51
N HIS A 36 3.70 1.61 -7.36
CA HIS A 36 2.90 0.69 -6.55
C HIS A 36 1.76 0.14 -7.37
N ARG A 37 1.37 -1.10 -7.08
CA ARG A 37 0.27 -1.76 -7.77
C ARG A 37 -0.55 -2.56 -6.77
N ALA A 38 -1.87 -2.44 -6.86
CA ALA A 38 -2.79 -3.23 -6.04
C ALA A 38 -3.13 -4.52 -6.78
N ASN A 39 -2.84 -5.65 -6.17
CA ASN A 39 -3.23 -6.97 -6.64
C ASN A 39 -4.42 -7.43 -5.80
N PHE A 40 -5.54 -7.71 -6.45
CA PHE A 40 -6.80 -8.00 -5.76
C PHE A 40 -6.99 -9.50 -5.61
N SER A 41 -7.35 -9.91 -4.39
CA SER A 41 -7.83 -11.24 -4.10
C SER A 41 -9.24 -11.14 -3.54
N GLU A 42 -9.78 -12.21 -2.98
CA GLU A 42 -11.15 -12.20 -2.47
C GLU A 42 -11.33 -11.24 -1.30
N LYS A 43 -10.36 -11.16 -0.39
CA LYS A 43 -10.48 -10.42 0.86
C LYS A 43 -9.57 -9.22 0.97
N TRP A 44 -8.50 -9.17 0.18
CA TRP A 44 -7.46 -8.16 0.33
C TRP A 44 -7.02 -7.58 -1.02
N ALA A 45 -6.70 -6.29 -1.01
CA ALA A 45 -5.87 -5.69 -2.03
C ALA A 45 -4.46 -5.62 -1.46
N LYS A 46 -3.54 -6.34 -2.08
CA LYS A 46 -2.14 -6.36 -1.69
C LYS A 46 -1.40 -5.33 -2.55
N VAL A 47 -0.95 -4.26 -1.93
CA VAL A 47 -0.22 -3.20 -2.64
C VAL A 47 1.26 -3.55 -2.62
N VAL A 48 1.80 -3.86 -3.80
CA VAL A 48 3.21 -4.23 -3.95
C VAL A 48 4.02 -3.07 -4.46
N VAL A 49 5.31 -3.06 -4.09
CA VAL A 49 6.27 -2.07 -4.57
C VAL A 49 6.93 -2.62 -5.82
N LEU A 50 6.93 -1.84 -6.90
CA LEU A 50 7.54 -2.20 -8.17
C LEU A 50 8.81 -1.37 -8.34
N GLU A 51 9.96 -1.99 -8.18
CA GLU A 51 11.24 -1.30 -8.33
C GLU A 51 11.77 -1.39 -9.76
N ASP A 52 12.41 -0.31 -10.18
CA ASP A 52 13.07 -0.23 -11.48
C ASP A 52 14.32 -1.11 -11.46
N ARG A 53 14.39 -2.04 -12.44
CA ARG A 53 15.55 -2.91 -12.64
C ARG A 53 16.33 -2.58 -13.89
N GLY A 54 16.04 -1.42 -14.50
CA GLY A 54 16.68 -0.97 -15.73
C GLY A 54 15.96 -1.43 -16.98
N ALA A 55 16.26 -0.82 -18.11
CA ALA A 55 15.68 -1.13 -19.42
C ALA A 55 14.14 -1.11 -19.44
N GLY A 56 13.53 -0.28 -18.58
CA GLY A 56 12.07 -0.19 -18.49
C GLY A 56 11.42 -1.33 -17.74
N SER A 57 12.20 -2.26 -17.19
CA SER A 57 11.68 -3.40 -16.43
C SER A 57 11.41 -3.02 -14.98
N ARG A 58 10.27 -3.45 -14.44
CA ARG A 58 9.94 -3.26 -13.03
C ARG A 58 9.53 -4.59 -12.43
N VAL A 59 10.00 -4.84 -11.20
CA VAL A 59 9.81 -6.10 -10.49
C VAL A 59 9.22 -5.83 -9.12
N ALA A 60 8.25 -6.63 -8.70
CA ALA A 60 7.69 -6.56 -7.35
C ALA A 60 8.74 -7.08 -6.36
N THR A 61 9.17 -6.21 -5.44
CA THR A 61 10.24 -6.52 -4.49
C THR A 61 9.75 -6.63 -3.06
N SER A 62 8.65 -5.97 -2.73
CA SER A 62 8.13 -5.97 -1.36
C SER A 62 6.65 -5.60 -1.36
N VAL A 63 6.02 -5.73 -0.19
CA VAL A 63 4.63 -5.34 0.00
C VAL A 63 4.60 -4.03 0.77
N TYR A 64 3.90 -3.04 0.19
CA TYR A 64 3.71 -1.75 0.81
C TYR A 64 2.62 -1.81 1.87
N ALA A 65 1.49 -2.44 1.56
CA ALA A 65 0.34 -2.52 2.45
C ALA A 65 -0.64 -3.61 2.01
N PHE A 66 -1.52 -3.98 2.93
CA PHE A 66 -2.73 -4.76 2.64
C PHE A 66 -3.93 -3.89 2.97
N ILE A 67 -4.90 -3.84 2.06
CA ILE A 67 -6.15 -3.09 2.26
C ILE A 67 -7.31 -4.08 2.22
N ALA A 68 -8.12 -4.10 3.26
CA ALA A 68 -9.24 -5.03 3.36
C ALA A 68 -10.33 -4.68 2.34
N LEU A 69 -10.82 -5.67 1.61
CA LEU A 69 -11.85 -5.48 0.58
C LEU A 69 -13.25 -5.65 1.12
N LYS A 70 -13.41 -6.28 2.27
CA LYS A 70 -14.72 -6.48 2.89
C LYS A 70 -14.58 -6.65 4.40
N ASP A 71 -15.69 -6.45 5.09
CA ASP A 71 -15.76 -6.71 6.52
C ASP A 71 -15.54 -8.20 6.78
N ASN A 72 -14.74 -8.51 7.78
CA ASN A 72 -14.39 -9.87 8.09
C ASN A 72 -13.99 -10.00 9.55
N VAL A 73 -14.10 -11.21 10.09
CA VAL A 73 -13.59 -11.54 11.42
C VAL A 73 -12.63 -12.69 11.25
N THR A 74 -11.38 -12.48 11.65
CA THR A 74 -10.35 -13.50 11.53
C THR A 74 -9.85 -13.90 12.90
N ARG A 75 -9.29 -15.12 13.00
CA ARG A 75 -8.72 -15.60 14.25
C ARG A 75 -7.52 -14.77 14.67
N THR A 76 -6.70 -14.35 13.72
CA THR A 76 -5.45 -13.63 14.02
C THR A 76 -5.63 -12.12 14.08
N LEU A 77 -6.51 -11.55 13.23
CA LEU A 77 -6.66 -10.11 13.11
C LEU A 77 -7.86 -9.56 13.91
N GLY A 78 -8.77 -10.42 14.34
CA GLY A 78 -10.02 -9.99 14.96
C GLY A 78 -10.96 -9.40 13.91
N VAL A 79 -11.65 -8.31 14.26
CA VAL A 79 -12.58 -7.63 13.36
C VAL A 79 -11.82 -6.76 12.37
N VAL A 80 -12.06 -6.98 11.07
CA VAL A 80 -11.47 -6.20 9.98
C VAL A 80 -12.61 -5.55 9.20
N LYS A 81 -12.49 -4.26 8.93
CA LYS A 81 -13.49 -3.51 8.16
C LYS A 81 -12.98 -3.22 6.76
N ALA A 82 -13.88 -3.25 5.79
CA ALA A 82 -13.54 -2.88 4.42
C ALA A 82 -12.87 -1.51 4.40
N GLY A 83 -11.74 -1.41 3.70
CA GLY A 83 -10.95 -0.19 3.63
C GLY A 83 -9.84 -0.08 4.67
N ASP A 84 -9.81 -0.97 5.67
CA ASP A 84 -8.74 -0.95 6.67
C ASP A 84 -7.38 -1.15 6.01
N ILE A 85 -6.41 -0.33 6.43
CA ILE A 85 -5.04 -0.37 5.94
C ILE A 85 -4.19 -1.11 6.97
N HIS A 86 -3.53 -2.18 6.53
CA HIS A 86 -2.63 -2.95 7.38
C HIS A 86 -1.22 -2.93 6.80
N LYS A 87 -0.23 -2.77 7.69
CA LYS A 87 1.16 -2.98 7.32
C LYS A 87 1.37 -4.47 7.02
N ALA A 88 2.33 -4.79 6.18
CA ALA A 88 2.64 -6.20 5.91
C ALA A 88 3.42 -6.80 7.07
N ALA A 89 2.96 -7.95 7.58
CA ALA A 89 3.74 -8.75 8.52
C ALA A 89 4.74 -9.61 7.75
N SER A 90 4.37 -10.03 6.54
CA SER A 90 5.22 -10.77 5.62
C SER A 90 4.74 -10.48 4.20
N PHE A 91 5.39 -11.06 3.20
CA PHE A 91 4.95 -10.90 1.82
C PHE A 91 3.54 -11.45 1.59
N SER A 92 3.10 -12.39 2.42
CA SER A 92 1.82 -13.09 2.24
C SER A 92 0.74 -12.71 3.24
N ALA A 93 1.06 -11.95 4.29
CA ALA A 93 0.11 -11.74 5.39
C ALA A 93 0.16 -10.32 5.94
N PRO A 94 -1.01 -9.74 6.27
CA PRO A 94 -1.08 -8.45 6.93
C PRO A 94 -0.73 -8.54 8.40
N ALA A 95 -0.20 -7.43 8.94
CA ALA A 95 0.02 -7.29 10.38
C ALA A 95 -1.31 -7.07 11.10
N LYS A 96 -1.34 -7.35 12.40
CA LYS A 96 -2.58 -7.41 13.19
C LYS A 96 -3.34 -6.08 13.28
N VAL A 97 -2.63 -4.97 13.43
CA VAL A 97 -3.26 -3.69 13.79
C VAL A 97 -3.51 -2.85 12.55
N SER A 98 -4.74 -2.36 12.41
CA SER A 98 -5.08 -1.41 11.36
C SER A 98 -4.33 -0.08 11.60
N ARG A 99 -3.82 0.51 10.52
CA ARG A 99 -3.11 1.78 10.54
C ARG A 99 -3.99 2.93 10.06
N GLY A 100 -5.25 2.67 9.81
CA GLY A 100 -6.19 3.66 9.31
C GLY A 100 -7.12 3.03 8.29
N SER A 101 -7.84 3.88 7.54
CA SER A 101 -8.78 3.44 6.52
C SER A 101 -8.64 4.31 5.28
N VAL A 102 -8.77 3.69 4.09
CA VAL A 102 -8.77 4.43 2.83
C VAL A 102 -10.01 5.33 2.70
N PHE A 103 -11.04 5.09 3.53
CA PHE A 103 -12.23 5.95 3.56
C PHE A 103 -12.03 7.23 4.39
N SER A 104 -11.00 7.28 5.23
CA SER A 104 -10.70 8.50 6.00
C SER A 104 -10.16 9.60 5.09
N ALA A 105 -10.55 10.84 5.38
CA ALA A 105 -10.04 12.00 4.64
C ALA A 105 -8.53 12.17 4.82
N ASP A 106 -8.00 11.71 5.95
CA ASP A 106 -6.58 11.81 6.31
C ASP A 106 -5.85 10.47 6.18
N PHE A 107 -6.29 9.59 5.28
CA PHE A 107 -5.68 8.27 5.10
C PHE A 107 -4.18 8.36 4.81
N ASP A 108 -3.75 9.43 4.18
CA ASP A 108 -2.35 9.65 3.81
C ASP A 108 -1.42 9.77 5.02
N ASN A 109 -1.95 10.04 6.21
CA ASN A 109 -1.16 10.06 7.44
C ASN A 109 -0.58 8.67 7.78
N ALA A 110 -1.13 7.61 7.23
CA ALA A 110 -0.62 6.26 7.43
C ALA A 110 0.54 5.92 6.48
N LEU A 111 0.78 6.73 5.45
CA LEU A 111 1.73 6.42 4.40
C LEU A 111 3.07 7.14 4.61
N THR A 112 4.16 6.43 4.26
CA THR A 112 5.50 7.02 4.15
C THR A 112 6.09 6.60 2.81
N PRO A 113 7.20 7.22 2.34
CA PRO A 113 7.85 6.78 1.11
C PRO A 113 8.28 5.32 1.14
N ASN A 114 8.51 4.76 2.32
CA ASN A 114 9.07 3.42 2.48
C ASN A 114 8.06 2.40 3.02
N GLY A 115 6.81 2.76 3.19
CA GLY A 115 5.79 1.84 3.70
C GLY A 115 4.79 2.52 4.62
N ILE A 116 4.09 1.70 5.39
CA ILE A 116 3.07 2.17 6.32
C ILE A 116 3.73 2.51 7.66
N VAL A 117 3.29 3.59 8.30
CA VAL A 117 3.84 4.02 9.59
C VAL A 117 3.62 2.98 10.68
N TYR A 118 4.51 2.95 11.65
CA TYR A 118 4.30 2.19 12.88
C TYR A 118 3.35 2.92 13.82
N ARG A 119 2.66 2.12 14.58
CA ARG A 119 1.84 2.62 15.67
C ARG A 119 2.27 2.03 16.97
#